data_7b679b97cfd2ae5faccb42321bec86fc
#
_entry.id   7b679b97cfd2ae5faccb42321bec86fc
#
_cell.length_a   1.000
_cell.length_b   1.000
_cell.length_c   1.000
_cell.angle_alpha   90.00
_cell.angle_beta   90.00
_cell.angle_gamma   90.00
#
_symmetry.space_group_name_H-M   'P 1'
#
loop_
_entity.id
_entity.type
_entity.pdbx_description
1 polymer ?
#
loop_
_entity_poly.entity_id
_entity_poly.type
_entity_poly.pdbx_seq_one_letter_code
_entity_poly.pdbx_strand_id
1 'polypeptide(L)'
;MTLFIALSPWWDRELVTLYMATFGVVISCLIGFTVGTLCFQNKKSAAFMLGVCDIFQTFPSFVYLIPVMMLFGITDTSVLIAVIVYATIPATRYTIEGLRSVPVGLHEAATMSGVNKFQRLTKIEFPLAFPHMMLGINQTIVFALFMVIIGAFIGTEDLGQYILKALSDKNGAGIGLTLGICVAFIGLIFDNLIRTWVGKRKKHLGIA
;
A
#
# COMPACT_ATOMS: atom_id res chain seq x y z
N MET A 1 21.28 -0.93 -7.30
CA MET A 1 20.01 -0.20 -7.18
C MET A 1 20.13 1.01 -6.28
N THR A 2 20.39 0.87 -5.00
CA THR A 2 20.56 2.01 -4.06
C THR A 2 21.64 3.00 -4.48
N LEU A 3 22.77 2.51 -5.00
CA LEU A 3 23.86 3.34 -5.50
C LEU A 3 23.44 4.17 -6.74
N PHE A 4 22.63 3.59 -7.63
CA PHE A 4 22.13 4.29 -8.81
C PHE A 4 21.22 5.46 -8.42
N ILE A 5 20.32 5.24 -7.46
CA ILE A 5 19.44 6.26 -6.89
C ILE A 5 20.28 7.36 -6.21
N ALA A 6 21.24 6.98 -5.34
CA ALA A 6 22.06 7.92 -4.59
C ALA A 6 23.01 8.78 -5.44
N LEU A 7 23.34 8.34 -6.65
CA LEU A 7 24.19 9.07 -7.60
C LEU A 7 23.37 9.85 -8.65
N SER A 8 22.05 9.78 -8.60
CA SER A 8 21.21 10.48 -9.55
C SER A 8 21.24 12.00 -9.29
N PRO A 9 21.19 12.85 -10.32
CA PRO A 9 21.10 14.31 -10.15
C PRO A 9 19.72 14.75 -9.60
N TRP A 10 18.76 13.85 -9.45
CA TRP A 10 17.39 14.10 -8.96
C TRP A 10 17.15 13.60 -7.54
N TRP A 11 18.20 13.37 -6.74
CA TRP A 11 18.15 12.83 -5.40
C TRP A 11 17.09 13.47 -4.49
N ASP A 12 16.99 14.81 -4.51
CA ASP A 12 16.00 15.55 -3.70
C ASP A 12 14.56 15.16 -4.07
N ARG A 13 14.29 14.94 -5.34
CA ARG A 13 12.94 14.56 -5.84
C ARG A 13 12.63 13.10 -5.57
N GLU A 14 13.65 12.25 -5.63
CA GLU A 14 13.54 10.85 -5.22
C GLU A 14 13.19 10.73 -3.74
N LEU A 15 13.80 11.57 -2.88
CA LEU A 15 13.48 11.64 -1.46
C LEU A 15 12.03 12.09 -1.21
N VAL A 16 11.51 13.06 -1.95
CA VAL A 16 10.11 13.49 -1.83
C VAL A 16 9.16 12.35 -2.20
N THR A 17 9.39 11.67 -3.32
CA THR A 17 8.60 10.50 -3.75
C THR A 17 8.65 9.39 -2.69
N LEU A 18 9.84 9.08 -2.17
CA LEU A 18 10.05 8.07 -1.15
C LEU A 18 9.34 8.42 0.17
N TYR A 19 9.45 9.66 0.60
CA TYR A 19 8.79 10.18 1.79
C TYR A 19 7.27 10.07 1.66
N MET A 20 6.66 10.60 0.59
CA MET A 20 5.22 10.53 0.37
C MET A 20 4.72 9.08 0.31
N ALA A 21 5.41 8.22 -0.44
CA ALA A 21 5.05 6.82 -0.53
C ALA A 21 5.14 6.12 0.83
N THR A 22 6.24 6.33 1.58
CA THR A 22 6.45 5.67 2.88
C THR A 22 5.42 6.10 3.91
N PHE A 23 5.20 7.42 4.08
CA PHE A 23 4.19 7.94 5.00
C PHE A 23 2.78 7.50 4.59
N GLY A 24 2.46 7.59 3.30
CA GLY A 24 1.19 7.14 2.77
C GLY A 24 0.93 5.65 3.06
N VAL A 25 1.92 4.79 2.81
CA VAL A 25 1.81 3.34 3.09
C VAL A 25 1.61 3.06 4.57
N VAL A 26 2.41 3.68 5.45
CA VAL A 26 2.29 3.46 6.91
C VAL A 26 0.90 3.81 7.40
N ILE A 27 0.40 5.00 7.06
CA ILE A 27 -0.93 5.45 7.48
C ILE A 27 -2.02 4.58 6.85
N SER A 28 -1.92 4.26 5.56
CA SER A 28 -2.87 3.38 4.86
C SER A 28 -2.93 1.98 5.47
N CYS A 29 -1.79 1.39 5.83
CA CYS A 29 -1.74 0.11 6.51
C CYS A 29 -2.37 0.16 7.89
N LEU A 30 -2.11 1.20 8.69
CA LEU A 30 -2.73 1.37 10.00
C LEU A 30 -4.25 1.46 9.90
N ILE A 31 -4.77 2.28 8.97
CA ILE A 31 -6.21 2.41 8.75
C ILE A 31 -6.77 1.09 8.21
N GLY A 32 -6.16 0.52 7.17
CA GLY A 32 -6.64 -0.69 6.51
C GLY A 32 -6.66 -1.91 7.43
N PHE A 33 -5.62 -2.09 8.25
CA PHE A 33 -5.58 -3.17 9.24
C PHE A 33 -6.63 -2.99 10.32
N THR A 34 -6.84 -1.77 10.79
CA THR A 34 -7.87 -1.47 11.79
C THR A 34 -9.26 -1.74 11.23
N VAL A 35 -9.59 -1.15 10.08
CA VAL A 35 -10.90 -1.32 9.42
C VAL A 35 -11.13 -2.78 9.05
N GLY A 36 -10.13 -3.44 8.45
CA GLY A 36 -10.21 -4.85 8.06
C GLY A 36 -10.47 -5.76 9.25
N THR A 37 -9.77 -5.53 10.37
CA THR A 37 -9.95 -6.31 11.61
C THR A 37 -11.31 -6.08 12.27
N LEU A 38 -11.85 -4.87 12.20
CA LEU A 38 -13.20 -4.60 12.70
C LEU A 38 -14.28 -5.24 11.84
N CYS A 39 -14.12 -5.18 10.52
CA CYS A 39 -15.10 -5.70 9.57
C CYS A 39 -15.13 -7.23 9.50
N PHE A 40 -13.99 -7.93 9.66
CA PHE A 40 -13.95 -9.39 9.49
C PHE A 40 -14.78 -10.15 10.51
N GLN A 41 -15.01 -9.58 11.71
CA GLN A 41 -15.73 -10.23 12.80
C GLN A 41 -17.20 -10.56 12.45
N ASN A 42 -17.80 -9.79 11.54
CA ASN A 42 -19.17 -10.00 11.09
C ASN A 42 -19.19 -10.32 9.59
N LYS A 43 -19.81 -11.46 9.23
CA LYS A 43 -19.90 -11.90 7.82
C LYS A 43 -20.54 -10.83 6.90
N LYS A 44 -21.57 -10.13 7.37
CA LYS A 44 -22.24 -9.07 6.59
C LYS A 44 -21.36 -7.84 6.41
N SER A 45 -20.69 -7.37 7.49
CA SER A 45 -19.75 -6.24 7.43
C SER A 45 -18.57 -6.54 6.51
N ALA A 46 -18.01 -7.74 6.61
CA ALA A 46 -16.89 -8.16 5.76
C ALA A 46 -17.31 -8.23 4.29
N ALA A 47 -18.46 -8.81 3.95
CA ALA A 47 -18.96 -8.88 2.58
C ALA A 47 -19.24 -7.47 2.01
N PHE A 48 -19.86 -6.60 2.81
CA PHE A 48 -20.09 -5.22 2.42
C PHE A 48 -18.78 -4.47 2.17
N MET A 49 -17.81 -4.56 3.09
CA MET A 49 -16.52 -3.88 2.96
C MET A 49 -15.72 -4.40 1.78
N LEU A 50 -15.72 -5.71 1.50
CA LEU A 50 -15.09 -6.28 0.32
C LEU A 50 -15.73 -5.74 -0.96
N GLY A 51 -17.07 -5.66 -1.02
CA GLY A 51 -17.77 -5.04 -2.15
C GLY A 51 -17.42 -3.57 -2.34
N VAL A 52 -17.28 -2.82 -1.25
CA VAL A 52 -16.77 -1.43 -1.28
C VAL A 52 -15.35 -1.41 -1.86
N CYS A 53 -14.44 -2.25 -1.36
CA CYS A 53 -13.09 -2.35 -1.88
C CYS A 53 -13.06 -2.69 -3.39
N ASP A 54 -13.93 -3.63 -3.84
CA ASP A 54 -14.03 -4.01 -5.25
C ASP A 54 -14.43 -2.82 -6.13
N ILE A 55 -15.46 -2.07 -5.73
CA ILE A 55 -15.91 -0.88 -6.45
C ILE A 55 -14.77 0.15 -6.51
N PHE A 56 -14.16 0.46 -5.37
CA PHE A 56 -13.12 1.45 -5.30
C PHE A 56 -11.85 1.06 -6.06
N GLN A 57 -11.51 -0.22 -6.16
CA GLN A 57 -10.37 -0.68 -6.98
C GLN A 57 -10.62 -0.57 -8.49
N THR A 58 -11.87 -0.54 -8.94
CA THR A 58 -12.20 -0.35 -10.36
C THR A 58 -12.12 1.12 -10.80
N PHE A 59 -12.16 2.06 -9.87
CA PHE A 59 -12.10 3.47 -10.20
C PHE A 59 -10.69 3.88 -10.65
N PRO A 60 -10.57 4.66 -11.73
CA PRO A 60 -9.30 5.27 -12.10
C PRO A 60 -8.76 6.14 -10.96
N SER A 61 -7.45 6.09 -10.73
CA SER A 61 -6.78 6.81 -9.63
C SER A 61 -7.06 8.32 -9.59
N PHE A 62 -7.31 8.95 -10.75
CA PHE A 62 -7.71 10.35 -10.84
C PHE A 62 -9.03 10.67 -10.12
N VAL A 63 -9.93 9.70 -9.99
CA VAL A 63 -11.21 9.88 -9.26
C VAL A 63 -10.98 10.20 -7.78
N TYR A 64 -9.88 9.76 -7.21
CA TYR A 64 -9.51 10.10 -5.82
C TYR A 64 -8.79 11.43 -5.74
N LEU A 65 -7.91 11.70 -6.69
CA LEU A 65 -7.02 12.84 -6.66
C LEU A 65 -7.76 14.16 -6.93
N ILE A 66 -8.64 14.19 -7.94
CA ILE A 66 -9.34 15.41 -8.36
C ILE A 66 -10.18 16.02 -7.22
N PRO A 67 -11.07 15.28 -6.51
CA PRO A 67 -11.85 15.85 -5.41
C PRO A 67 -10.99 16.37 -4.26
N VAL A 68 -9.92 15.65 -3.91
CA VAL A 68 -9.02 16.08 -2.83
C VAL A 68 -8.33 17.39 -3.19
N MET A 69 -7.90 17.53 -4.45
CA MET A 69 -7.27 18.76 -4.91
C MET A 69 -8.24 19.94 -5.04
N MET A 70 -9.48 19.66 -5.39
CA MET A 70 -10.53 20.71 -5.39
C MET A 70 -10.81 21.25 -3.99
N LEU A 71 -10.65 20.42 -2.95
CA LEU A 71 -10.90 20.81 -1.56
C LEU A 71 -9.68 21.46 -0.90
N PHE A 72 -8.47 20.96 -1.16
CA PHE A 72 -7.25 21.35 -0.45
C PHE A 72 -6.22 22.08 -1.33
N GLY A 73 -6.53 22.31 -2.60
CA GLY A 73 -5.63 22.93 -3.56
C GLY A 73 -4.56 21.96 -4.09
N ILE A 74 -3.70 22.48 -4.97
CA ILE A 74 -2.59 21.73 -5.59
C ILE A 74 -1.40 21.79 -4.63
N THR A 75 -1.30 20.84 -3.73
CA THR A 75 -0.26 20.76 -2.70
C THR A 75 0.20 19.32 -2.49
N ASP A 76 1.40 19.13 -1.96
CA ASP A 76 1.92 17.82 -1.56
C ASP A 76 1.01 17.13 -0.52
N THR A 77 0.39 17.92 0.35
CA THR A 77 -0.58 17.42 1.33
C THR A 77 -1.80 16.80 0.65
N SER A 78 -2.30 17.42 -0.42
CA SER A 78 -3.45 16.89 -1.18
C SER A 78 -3.09 15.54 -1.82
N VAL A 79 -1.89 15.43 -2.39
CA VAL A 79 -1.42 14.16 -2.94
C VAL A 79 -1.27 13.11 -1.85
N LEU A 80 -0.71 13.46 -0.69
CA LEU A 80 -0.57 12.53 0.44
C LEU A 80 -1.94 12.02 0.94
N ILE A 81 -2.95 12.90 1.04
CA ILE A 81 -4.32 12.50 1.40
C ILE A 81 -4.87 11.52 0.36
N ALA A 82 -4.72 11.81 -0.94
CA ALA A 82 -5.18 10.93 -2.01
C ALA A 82 -4.45 9.58 -2.00
N VAL A 83 -3.14 9.56 -1.72
CA VAL A 83 -2.34 8.34 -1.52
C VAL A 83 -2.92 7.50 -0.38
N ILE A 84 -3.18 8.12 0.78
CA ILE A 84 -3.72 7.42 1.95
C ILE A 84 -5.08 6.80 1.63
N VAL A 85 -6.00 7.55 1.03
CA VAL A 85 -7.33 7.06 0.69
C VAL A 85 -7.24 5.88 -0.29
N TYR A 86 -6.47 6.04 -1.37
CA TYR A 86 -6.34 5.02 -2.42
C TYR A 86 -5.62 3.76 -1.94
N ALA A 87 -4.52 3.91 -1.22
CA ALA A 87 -3.70 2.80 -0.76
C ALA A 87 -4.29 2.06 0.46
N THR A 88 -5.28 2.64 1.16
CA THR A 88 -6.01 1.96 2.23
C THR A 88 -6.87 0.79 1.71
N ILE A 89 -7.29 0.85 0.45
CA ILE A 89 -8.19 -0.16 -0.13
C ILE A 89 -7.57 -1.56 -0.13
N PRO A 90 -6.39 -1.81 -0.73
CA PRO A 90 -5.75 -3.12 -0.69
C PRO A 90 -5.40 -3.57 0.74
N ALA A 91 -4.92 -2.66 1.60
CA ALA A 91 -4.64 -2.99 2.99
C ALA A 91 -5.87 -3.55 3.72
N THR A 92 -7.03 -2.91 3.55
CA THR A 92 -8.30 -3.35 4.14
C THR A 92 -8.73 -4.71 3.56
N ARG A 93 -8.72 -4.85 2.24
CA ARG A 93 -9.14 -6.06 1.55
C ARG A 93 -8.35 -7.27 1.99
N TYR A 94 -7.03 -7.23 1.87
CA TYR A 94 -6.16 -8.36 2.21
C TYR A 94 -6.18 -8.68 3.71
N THR A 95 -6.48 -7.72 4.57
CA THR A 95 -6.69 -7.99 6.00
C THR A 95 -7.97 -8.80 6.23
N ILE A 96 -9.08 -8.42 5.61
CA ILE A 96 -10.35 -9.18 5.72
C ILE A 96 -10.18 -10.58 5.15
N GLU A 97 -9.63 -10.70 3.95
CA GLU A 97 -9.43 -11.99 3.27
C GLU A 97 -8.49 -12.90 4.08
N GLY A 98 -7.37 -12.33 4.58
CA GLY A 98 -6.40 -13.05 5.38
C GLY A 98 -6.98 -13.58 6.69
N LEU A 99 -7.72 -12.76 7.43
CA LEU A 99 -8.35 -13.17 8.67
C LEU A 99 -9.50 -14.20 8.44
N ARG A 100 -10.17 -14.11 7.30
CA ARG A 100 -11.22 -15.07 6.92
C ARG A 100 -10.71 -16.38 6.32
N SER A 101 -9.45 -16.41 5.89
CA SER A 101 -8.81 -17.63 5.39
C SER A 101 -8.42 -18.61 6.50
N VAL A 102 -8.48 -18.20 7.76
CA VAL A 102 -8.20 -19.06 8.91
C VAL A 102 -9.25 -20.15 9.00
N PRO A 103 -8.84 -21.45 9.06
CA PRO A 103 -9.78 -22.57 9.10
C PRO A 103 -10.76 -22.49 10.29
N VAL A 104 -12.05 -22.76 10.02
CA VAL A 104 -13.13 -22.70 11.02
C VAL A 104 -12.85 -23.64 12.20
N GLY A 105 -12.27 -24.83 11.95
CA GLY A 105 -11.91 -25.78 13.00
C GLY A 105 -10.95 -25.21 14.05
N LEU A 106 -10.08 -24.27 13.69
CA LEU A 106 -9.20 -23.58 14.66
C LEU A 106 -9.96 -22.58 15.53
N HIS A 107 -11.01 -21.95 15.00
CA HIS A 107 -11.91 -21.10 15.80
C HIS A 107 -12.70 -21.91 16.82
N GLU A 108 -13.19 -23.08 16.40
CA GLU A 108 -13.93 -24.00 17.27
C GLU A 108 -13.03 -24.57 18.38
N ALA A 109 -11.83 -25.06 18.01
CA ALA A 109 -10.86 -25.57 18.98
C ALA A 109 -10.43 -24.49 19.98
N ALA A 110 -10.19 -23.27 19.54
CA ALA A 110 -9.87 -22.14 20.42
C ALA A 110 -11.01 -21.82 21.40
N THR A 111 -12.25 -21.87 20.90
CA THR A 111 -13.44 -21.62 21.73
C THR A 111 -13.61 -22.70 22.80
N MET A 112 -13.43 -23.97 22.42
CA MET A 112 -13.46 -25.10 23.36
C MET A 112 -12.37 -25.06 24.41
N SER A 113 -11.22 -24.49 24.06
CA SER A 113 -10.08 -24.27 24.99
C SER A 113 -10.26 -23.06 25.93
N GLY A 114 -11.41 -22.38 25.91
CA GLY A 114 -11.68 -21.22 26.75
C GLY A 114 -10.92 -19.95 26.37
N VAL A 115 -10.36 -19.88 25.17
CA VAL A 115 -9.62 -18.72 24.67
C VAL A 115 -10.58 -17.56 24.39
N ASN A 116 -10.31 -16.37 24.97
CA ASN A 116 -11.14 -15.20 24.72
C ASN A 116 -10.91 -14.61 23.30
N LYS A 117 -11.85 -13.76 22.84
CA LYS A 117 -11.82 -13.19 21.48
C LYS A 117 -10.51 -12.47 21.15
N PHE A 118 -9.94 -11.71 22.10
CA PHE A 118 -8.70 -10.99 21.89
C PHE A 118 -7.49 -11.93 21.80
N GLN A 119 -7.44 -12.94 22.64
CA GLN A 119 -6.40 -13.97 22.60
C GLN A 119 -6.47 -14.78 21.30
N ARG A 120 -7.67 -15.12 20.84
CA ARG A 120 -7.89 -15.80 19.58
C ARG A 120 -7.39 -14.96 18.41
N LEU A 121 -7.77 -13.67 18.37
CA LEU A 121 -7.33 -12.74 17.35
C LEU A 121 -5.80 -12.63 17.30
N THR A 122 -5.17 -12.39 18.45
CA THR A 122 -3.73 -12.07 18.52
C THR A 122 -2.83 -13.30 18.43
N LYS A 123 -3.26 -14.46 18.97
CA LYS A 123 -2.41 -15.65 19.06
C LYS A 123 -2.67 -16.68 17.96
N ILE A 124 -3.82 -16.61 17.30
CA ILE A 124 -4.23 -17.60 16.27
C ILE A 124 -4.49 -16.92 14.93
N GLU A 125 -5.46 -15.99 14.89
CA GLU A 125 -5.95 -15.42 13.63
C GLU A 125 -4.88 -14.54 12.95
N PHE A 126 -4.29 -13.60 13.67
CA PHE A 126 -3.24 -12.74 13.12
C PHE A 126 -1.99 -13.49 12.63
N PRO A 127 -1.41 -14.41 13.39
CA PRO A 127 -0.26 -15.19 12.91
C PRO A 127 -0.58 -15.99 11.64
N LEU A 128 -1.76 -16.59 11.55
CA LEU A 128 -2.17 -17.37 10.38
C LEU A 128 -2.55 -16.49 9.19
N ALA A 129 -3.15 -15.31 9.43
CA ALA A 129 -3.47 -14.33 8.41
C ALA A 129 -2.24 -13.56 7.91
N PHE A 130 -1.12 -13.59 8.64
CA PHE A 130 0.09 -12.81 8.37
C PHE A 130 0.57 -12.88 6.92
N PRO A 131 0.64 -14.04 6.25
CA PRO A 131 1.07 -14.11 4.86
C PRO A 131 0.18 -13.31 3.90
N HIS A 132 -1.14 -13.33 4.09
CA HIS A 132 -2.10 -12.55 3.30
C HIS A 132 -1.98 -11.05 3.59
N MET A 133 -1.83 -10.68 4.85
CA MET A 133 -1.63 -9.27 5.23
C MET A 133 -0.36 -8.70 4.63
N MET A 134 0.69 -9.51 4.50
CA MET A 134 1.93 -9.09 3.84
C MET A 134 1.76 -8.86 2.33
N LEU A 135 0.94 -9.67 1.66
CA LEU A 135 0.54 -9.38 0.29
C LEU A 135 -0.23 -8.05 0.21
N GLY A 136 -1.08 -7.77 1.19
CA GLY A 136 -1.77 -6.49 1.33
C GLY A 136 -0.82 -5.31 1.44
N ILE A 137 0.22 -5.39 2.28
CA ILE A 137 1.24 -4.34 2.38
C ILE A 137 1.94 -4.13 1.03
N ASN A 138 2.32 -5.20 0.34
CA ASN A 138 2.96 -5.10 -0.96
C ASN A 138 2.06 -4.37 -1.98
N GLN A 139 0.79 -4.73 -2.05
CA GLN A 139 -0.18 -4.05 -2.91
C GLN A 139 -0.40 -2.59 -2.50
N THR A 140 -0.44 -2.30 -1.20
CA THR A 140 -0.56 -0.94 -0.67
C THR A 140 0.60 -0.06 -1.13
N ILE A 141 1.83 -0.58 -1.16
CA ILE A 141 3.00 0.14 -1.66
C ILE A 141 2.87 0.44 -3.16
N VAL A 142 2.46 -0.55 -3.95
CA VAL A 142 2.26 -0.36 -5.39
C VAL A 142 1.22 0.73 -5.64
N PHE A 143 0.09 0.69 -4.94
CA PHE A 143 -0.96 1.71 -5.05
C PHE A 143 -0.49 3.09 -4.60
N ALA A 144 0.28 3.17 -3.50
CA ALA A 144 0.85 4.43 -3.03
C ALA A 144 1.82 5.05 -4.04
N LEU A 145 2.75 4.25 -4.59
CA LEU A 145 3.69 4.71 -5.62
C LEU A 145 2.97 5.18 -6.89
N PHE A 146 1.96 4.43 -7.34
CA PHE A 146 1.12 4.85 -8.46
C PHE A 146 0.49 6.22 -8.21
N MET A 147 -0.09 6.43 -7.02
CA MET A 147 -0.79 7.67 -6.71
C MET A 147 0.17 8.86 -6.58
N VAL A 148 1.37 8.66 -6.00
CA VAL A 148 2.40 9.70 -5.93
C VAL A 148 2.79 10.15 -7.34
N ILE A 149 3.08 9.19 -8.25
CA ILE A 149 3.45 9.51 -9.63
C ILE A 149 2.33 10.25 -10.37
N ILE A 150 1.08 9.84 -10.16
CA ILE A 150 -0.08 10.50 -10.78
C ILE A 150 -0.29 11.90 -10.19
N GLY A 151 -0.01 12.10 -8.91
CA GLY A 151 -0.02 13.42 -8.25
C GLY A 151 0.85 14.44 -8.94
N ALA A 152 1.96 14.00 -9.51
CA ALA A 152 2.86 14.83 -10.30
C ALA A 152 2.22 15.42 -11.56
N PHE A 153 1.26 14.71 -12.18
CA PHE A 153 0.55 15.25 -13.35
C PHE A 153 -0.27 16.50 -13.02
N ILE A 154 -0.46 16.79 -11.75
CA ILE A 154 -1.27 17.91 -11.28
C ILE A 154 -0.39 19.02 -10.68
N GLY A 155 0.93 18.83 -10.61
CA GLY A 155 1.86 19.91 -10.30
C GLY A 155 2.63 19.79 -8.98
N THR A 156 2.68 18.60 -8.36
CA THR A 156 3.60 18.34 -7.24
C THR A 156 5.04 18.18 -7.73
N GLU A 157 5.99 18.69 -6.97
CA GLU A 157 7.40 18.67 -7.35
C GLU A 157 8.11 17.37 -6.94
N ASP A 158 7.71 16.26 -7.56
CA ASP A 158 8.28 14.92 -7.35
C ASP A 158 8.92 14.35 -8.64
N LEU A 159 9.37 13.08 -8.62
CA LEU A 159 9.93 12.41 -9.80
C LEU A 159 8.96 12.37 -10.99
N GLY A 160 7.67 12.22 -10.73
CA GLY A 160 6.67 12.15 -11.77
C GLY A 160 6.55 13.44 -12.58
N GLN A 161 6.75 14.62 -11.96
CA GLN A 161 6.76 15.90 -12.66
C GLN A 161 7.92 15.97 -13.67
N TYR A 162 9.09 15.48 -13.28
CA TYR A 162 10.25 15.43 -14.19
C TYR A 162 10.04 14.44 -15.34
N ILE A 163 9.38 13.31 -15.08
CA ILE A 163 8.96 12.38 -16.13
C ILE A 163 8.02 13.11 -17.11
N LEU A 164 7.04 13.84 -16.59
CA LEU A 164 6.09 14.59 -17.41
C LEU A 164 6.77 15.67 -18.25
N LYS A 165 7.69 16.43 -17.65
CA LYS A 165 8.52 17.44 -18.36
C LYS A 165 9.35 16.77 -19.46
N ALA A 166 9.99 15.63 -19.16
CA ALA A 166 10.79 14.88 -20.11
C ALA A 166 9.96 14.35 -21.30
N LEU A 167 8.70 13.95 -21.07
CA LEU A 167 7.78 13.54 -22.13
C LEU A 167 7.38 14.70 -23.06
N SER A 168 7.39 15.92 -22.53
CA SER A 168 7.04 17.14 -23.29
C SER A 168 8.22 17.72 -24.06
N ASP A 169 9.46 17.31 -23.76
CA ASP A 169 10.68 17.77 -24.42
C ASP A 169 11.06 16.83 -25.56
N LYS A 170 11.36 17.40 -26.75
CA LYS A 170 11.78 16.63 -27.93
C LYS A 170 13.03 15.78 -27.71
N ASN A 171 13.90 16.19 -26.80
CA ASN A 171 15.15 15.50 -26.43
C ASN A 171 15.06 14.81 -25.06
N GLY A 172 13.89 14.81 -24.43
CA GLY A 172 13.68 14.32 -23.07
C GLY A 172 13.61 12.80 -22.89
N ALA A 173 13.58 12.03 -23.99
CA ALA A 173 13.38 10.58 -23.94
C ALA A 173 14.39 9.84 -23.04
N GLY A 174 15.68 10.23 -23.08
CA GLY A 174 16.71 9.66 -22.22
C GLY A 174 16.50 9.97 -20.74
N ILE A 175 16.12 11.22 -20.42
CA ILE A 175 15.83 11.65 -19.05
C ILE A 175 14.58 10.92 -18.53
N GLY A 176 13.51 10.89 -19.33
CA GLY A 176 12.26 10.19 -18.95
C GLY A 176 12.49 8.71 -18.68
N LEU A 177 13.30 8.03 -19.49
CA LEU A 177 13.67 6.63 -19.28
C LEU A 177 14.45 6.44 -17.97
N THR A 178 15.44 7.31 -17.70
CA THR A 178 16.26 7.24 -16.48
C THR A 178 15.39 7.43 -15.23
N LEU A 179 14.50 8.42 -15.23
CA LEU A 179 13.58 8.68 -14.13
C LEU A 179 12.59 7.53 -13.93
N GLY A 180 12.07 6.95 -15.02
CA GLY A 180 11.21 5.76 -14.96
C GLY A 180 11.94 4.56 -14.32
N ILE A 181 13.21 4.36 -14.62
CA ILE A 181 14.06 3.34 -13.99
C ILE A 181 14.26 3.63 -12.50
N CYS A 182 14.46 4.89 -12.10
CA CYS A 182 14.54 5.26 -10.68
C CYS A 182 13.27 4.87 -9.91
N VAL A 183 12.09 5.19 -10.45
CA VAL A 183 10.80 4.80 -9.84
C VAL A 183 10.66 3.29 -9.75
N ALA A 184 11.01 2.57 -10.82
CA ALA A 184 10.98 1.10 -10.81
C ALA A 184 11.91 0.53 -9.74
N PHE A 185 13.10 1.10 -9.55
CA PHE A 185 14.03 0.67 -8.51
C PHE A 185 13.51 0.97 -7.10
N ILE A 186 12.83 2.09 -6.87
CA ILE A 186 12.17 2.37 -5.60
C ILE A 186 11.15 1.27 -5.30
N GLY A 187 10.27 0.94 -6.25
CA GLY A 187 9.29 -0.15 -6.09
C GLY A 187 9.93 -1.50 -5.80
N LEU A 188 10.99 -1.87 -6.54
CA LEU A 188 11.73 -3.12 -6.35
C LEU A 188 12.46 -3.19 -4.98
N ILE A 189 12.97 -2.06 -4.47
CA ILE A 189 13.59 -2.01 -3.15
C ILE A 189 12.53 -2.31 -2.08
N PHE A 190 11.37 -1.66 -2.14
CA PHE A 190 10.27 -1.93 -1.21
C PHE A 190 9.80 -3.39 -1.27
N ASP A 191 9.57 -3.93 -2.47
CA ASP A 191 9.16 -5.32 -2.65
C ASP A 191 10.19 -6.31 -2.04
N ASN A 192 11.47 -6.10 -2.31
CA ASN A 192 12.55 -6.94 -1.78
C ASN A 192 12.67 -6.87 -0.25
N LEU A 193 12.54 -5.68 0.34
CA LEU A 193 12.57 -5.49 1.78
C LEU A 193 11.42 -6.26 2.45
N ILE A 194 10.21 -6.15 1.90
CA ILE A 194 9.03 -6.84 2.44
C ILE A 194 9.19 -8.35 2.29
N ARG A 195 9.53 -8.85 1.11
CA ARG A 195 9.71 -10.30 0.87
C ARG A 195 10.75 -10.89 1.82
N THR A 196 11.87 -10.20 2.03
CA THR A 196 12.92 -10.65 2.94
C THR A 196 12.42 -10.70 4.39
N TRP A 197 11.69 -9.67 4.82
CA TRP A 197 11.14 -9.61 6.17
C TRP A 197 10.05 -10.67 6.40
N VAL A 198 9.15 -10.83 5.45
CA VAL A 198 8.11 -11.88 5.46
C VAL A 198 8.73 -13.28 5.51
N GLY A 199 9.75 -13.53 4.68
CA GLY A 199 10.45 -14.83 4.67
C GLY A 199 11.07 -15.18 6.02
N LYS A 200 11.70 -14.21 6.70
CA LYS A 200 12.22 -14.39 8.06
C LYS A 200 11.11 -14.69 9.07
N ARG A 201 10.00 -13.98 9.00
CA ARG A 201 8.86 -14.17 9.92
C ARG A 201 8.13 -15.49 9.71
N LYS A 202 7.93 -15.92 8.45
CA LYS A 202 7.33 -17.24 8.16
C LYS A 202 8.13 -18.37 8.80
N LYS A 203 9.47 -18.35 8.67
CA LYS A 203 10.35 -19.34 9.32
C LYS A 203 10.18 -19.36 10.85
N HIS A 204 10.05 -18.19 11.48
CA HIS A 204 9.82 -18.11 12.93
C HIS A 204 8.43 -18.63 13.37
N LEU A 205 7.41 -18.52 12.51
CA LEU A 205 6.06 -18.98 12.79
C LEU A 205 5.81 -20.47 12.42
N GLY A 206 6.82 -21.13 11.82
CA GLY A 206 6.69 -22.52 11.37
C GLY A 206 5.67 -22.69 10.22
N ILE A 207 5.34 -21.60 9.53
CA ILE A 207 4.41 -21.58 8.39
C ILE A 207 5.29 -21.60 7.12
N ALA A 208 5.84 -22.76 6.80
CA ALA A 208 6.63 -22.99 5.60
C ALA A 208 5.75 -23.65 4.53
#